data_5ac981a8e3d26409e4f6b7fafd418117
#
_entry.id   5ac981a8e3d26409e4f6b7fafd418117
#
_cell.length_a   1.000
_cell.length_b   1.000
_cell.length_c   1.000
_cell.angle_alpha   90.00
_cell.angle_beta   90.00
_cell.angle_gamma   90.00
#
_symmetry.space_group_name_H-M   'P 1'
#
loop_
_entity.id
_entity.type
_entity.pdbx_description
1 polymer ?
#
loop_
_entity_poly.entity_id
_entity_poly.type
_entity_poly.pdbx_seq_one_letter_code
_entity_poly.pdbx_strand_id
1 'polypeptide(L)'
;MKQPKFISGPPGTGKTSIFITQKYTELLKKYPHNRIIILSHTNVAADEIRDEILKLPEMQGVTKKSMKYNICTIHAYCKSRLVGRKEVFSYEDHKNLSMIDSLFKLQRVTESEFNSDKHKFYRYLADAHGKGNTLKEHWKTCDKEIYKPYSLNSIEQMAFPYFEYKKDNHVCDYADMIQDFIDKAVEPDIDALIVDEAQDSNVPQREALNKMATKAKEYYFVGDADQTIFEFAGSDADYYH
;
A
#
# COMPACT_ATOMS: atom_id res chain seq x y z
N MET A 1 -8.67 4.31 19.89
CA MET A 1 -7.53 4.04 18.98
C MET A 1 -6.31 4.77 19.52
N LYS A 2 -5.12 4.19 19.39
CA LYS A 2 -3.88 4.84 19.81
C LYS A 2 -3.54 5.90 18.77
N GLN A 3 -3.44 7.15 19.19
CA GLN A 3 -3.09 8.26 18.29
C GLN A 3 -1.61 8.14 17.89
N PRO A 4 -1.25 8.27 16.61
CA PRO A 4 0.14 8.34 16.19
C PRO A 4 0.79 9.60 16.75
N LYS A 5 2.09 9.52 17.06
CA LYS A 5 2.91 10.71 17.26
C LYS A 5 3.32 11.22 15.89
N PHE A 6 2.77 12.33 15.47
CA PHE A 6 3.06 12.91 14.17
C PHE A 6 4.36 13.73 14.21
N ILE A 7 5.18 13.58 13.20
CA ILE A 7 6.44 14.28 13.03
C ILE A 7 6.45 14.90 11.66
N SER A 8 6.07 16.18 11.66
CA SER A 8 6.09 17.03 10.48
C SER A 8 7.38 17.85 10.40
N GLY A 9 7.80 18.18 9.19
CA GLY A 9 8.88 19.12 8.94
C GLY A 9 8.95 19.43 7.42
N PRO A 10 9.46 20.63 7.02
CA PRO A 10 9.48 21.04 5.63
C PRO A 10 10.29 20.10 4.72
N PRO A 11 10.03 20.10 3.39
CA PRO A 11 10.73 19.26 2.43
C PRO A 11 12.26 19.48 2.45
N GLY A 12 13.02 18.42 2.16
CA GLY A 12 14.48 18.52 2.06
C GLY A 12 15.25 18.61 3.38
N THR A 13 14.59 18.49 4.52
CA THR A 13 15.23 18.55 5.85
C THR A 13 15.84 17.21 6.30
N GLY A 14 15.83 16.18 5.44
CA GLY A 14 16.37 14.85 5.78
C GLY A 14 15.55 14.08 6.82
N LYS A 15 14.25 14.39 6.96
CA LYS A 15 13.34 13.75 7.92
C LYS A 15 13.39 12.24 7.87
N THR A 16 13.30 11.68 6.67
CA THR A 16 13.29 10.24 6.46
C THR A 16 14.56 9.59 6.96
N SER A 17 15.71 10.02 6.50
CA SER A 17 16.99 9.37 6.87
C SER A 17 17.43 9.71 8.29
N ILE A 18 17.41 10.97 8.68
CA ILE A 18 17.91 11.40 10.00
C ILE A 18 16.94 11.00 11.11
N PHE A 19 15.66 11.38 10.94
CA PHE A 19 14.68 11.14 11.99
C PHE A 19 14.38 9.65 12.16
N ILE A 20 14.11 8.92 11.08
CA ILE A 20 13.80 7.48 11.15
C ILE A 20 14.99 6.73 11.77
N THR A 21 16.22 7.06 11.38
CA THR A 21 17.44 6.43 11.93
C THR A 21 17.61 6.74 13.40
N GLN A 22 17.44 8.00 13.82
CA GLN A 22 17.52 8.39 15.24
C GLN A 22 16.43 7.70 16.07
N LYS A 23 15.18 7.74 15.58
CA LYS A 23 14.07 7.09 16.27
C LYS A 23 14.24 5.57 16.35
N TYR A 24 14.70 4.95 15.28
CA TYR A 24 14.99 3.52 15.26
C TYR A 24 16.05 3.14 16.29
N THR A 25 17.13 3.92 16.42
CA THR A 25 18.17 3.73 17.43
C THR A 25 17.61 3.85 18.86
N GLU A 26 16.72 4.82 19.11
CA GLU A 26 16.03 4.92 20.41
C GLU A 26 15.17 3.69 20.72
N LEU A 27 14.45 3.19 19.70
CA LEU A 27 13.58 2.04 19.83
C LEU A 27 14.33 0.74 20.02
N LEU A 28 15.52 0.58 19.41
CA LEU A 28 16.40 -0.59 19.61
C LEU A 28 16.83 -0.77 21.05
N LYS A 29 16.91 0.31 21.86
CA LYS A 29 17.20 0.23 23.30
C LYS A 29 16.05 -0.40 24.09
N LYS A 30 14.83 -0.47 23.52
CA LYS A 30 13.62 -0.94 24.19
C LYS A 30 13.08 -2.24 23.59
N TYR A 31 13.26 -2.44 22.29
CA TYR A 31 12.62 -3.49 21.52
C TYR A 31 13.57 -4.18 20.56
N PRO A 32 13.44 -5.48 20.32
CA PRO A 32 14.24 -6.17 19.31
C PRO A 32 13.91 -5.68 17.91
N HIS A 33 14.90 -5.64 17.03
CA HIS A 33 14.80 -5.06 15.69
C HIS A 33 13.64 -5.64 14.84
N ASN A 34 13.34 -6.92 15.01
CA ASN A 34 12.27 -7.62 14.27
C ASN A 34 10.85 -7.27 14.74
N ARG A 35 10.71 -6.52 15.84
CA ARG A 35 9.43 -6.02 16.36
C ARG A 35 9.24 -4.51 16.15
N ILE A 36 10.21 -3.88 15.48
CA ILE A 36 10.13 -2.48 15.03
C ILE A 36 9.82 -2.51 13.54
N ILE A 37 8.64 -2.08 13.16
CA ILE A 37 8.17 -2.08 11.78
C ILE A 37 8.28 -0.67 11.21
N ILE A 38 8.88 -0.56 10.02
CA ILE A 38 8.93 0.69 9.25
C ILE A 38 8.27 0.44 7.90
N LEU A 39 7.27 1.24 7.59
CA LEU A 39 6.51 1.13 6.34
C LEU A 39 6.70 2.38 5.51
N SER A 40 6.84 2.19 4.20
CA SER A 40 6.92 3.27 3.21
C SER A 40 5.96 2.97 2.05
N HIS A 41 5.75 3.97 1.18
CA HIS A 41 4.90 3.82 -0.01
C HIS A 41 5.65 3.18 -1.19
N THR A 42 6.98 3.30 -1.26
CA THR A 42 7.79 2.81 -2.39
C THR A 42 8.88 1.84 -1.95
N ASN A 43 9.24 0.94 -2.86
CA ASN A 43 10.37 0.03 -2.62
C ASN A 43 11.70 0.79 -2.53
N VAL A 44 11.86 1.88 -3.28
CA VAL A 44 13.06 2.72 -3.27
C VAL A 44 13.27 3.33 -1.89
N ALA A 45 12.25 4.00 -1.34
CA ALA A 45 12.33 4.58 0.00
C ALA A 45 12.57 3.51 1.08
N ALA A 46 11.89 2.36 1.00
CA ALA A 46 12.12 1.26 1.92
C ALA A 46 13.56 0.70 1.81
N ASP A 47 14.15 0.67 0.60
CA ASP A 47 15.55 0.24 0.38
C ASP A 47 16.54 1.24 0.97
N GLU A 48 16.33 2.53 0.77
CA GLU A 48 17.13 3.61 1.35
C GLU A 48 17.12 3.58 2.87
N ILE A 49 15.95 3.42 3.49
CA ILE A 49 15.81 3.29 4.94
C ILE A 49 16.61 2.07 5.45
N ARG A 50 16.53 0.91 4.77
CA ARG A 50 17.32 -0.27 5.15
C ARG A 50 18.82 -0.01 5.07
N ASP A 51 19.28 0.67 4.02
CA ASP A 51 20.70 0.99 3.83
C ASP A 51 21.21 1.93 4.92
N GLU A 52 20.43 2.93 5.34
CA GLU A 52 20.81 3.82 6.44
C GLU A 52 20.83 3.08 7.79
N ILE A 53 19.82 2.27 8.08
CA ILE A 53 19.74 1.52 9.34
C ILE A 53 20.88 0.48 9.45
N LEU A 54 21.29 -0.15 8.36
CA LEU A 54 22.39 -1.11 8.37
C LEU A 54 23.75 -0.48 8.71
N LYS A 55 23.91 0.85 8.62
CA LYS A 55 25.13 1.56 9.05
C LYS A 55 25.22 1.68 10.57
N LEU A 56 24.15 1.43 11.31
CA LEU A 56 24.14 1.50 12.77
C LEU A 56 24.96 0.37 13.40
N PRO A 57 25.79 0.66 14.40
CA PRO A 57 26.60 -0.37 15.09
C PRO A 57 25.75 -1.50 15.69
N GLU A 58 24.53 -1.18 16.15
CA GLU A 58 23.57 -2.12 16.73
C GLU A 58 23.05 -3.16 15.74
N MET A 59 23.22 -2.92 14.43
CA MET A 59 22.77 -3.79 13.35
C MET A 59 23.84 -4.75 12.85
N GLN A 60 24.97 -4.85 13.57
CA GLN A 60 26.02 -5.79 13.21
C GLN A 60 25.52 -7.22 13.14
N GLY A 61 25.74 -7.89 12.01
CA GLY A 61 25.26 -9.26 11.76
C GLY A 61 23.83 -9.34 11.17
N VAL A 62 23.11 -8.23 11.08
CA VAL A 62 21.80 -8.16 10.39
C VAL A 62 22.02 -7.96 8.90
N THR A 63 21.23 -8.65 8.08
CA THR A 63 21.33 -8.54 6.62
C THR A 63 20.18 -7.72 6.03
N LYS A 64 20.44 -7.02 4.92
CA LYS A 64 19.37 -6.30 4.19
C LYS A 64 18.19 -7.21 3.83
N LYS A 65 18.45 -8.49 3.56
CA LYS A 65 17.43 -9.48 3.24
C LYS A 65 16.51 -9.77 4.43
N SER A 66 17.06 -9.94 5.63
CA SER A 66 16.24 -10.19 6.83
C SER A 66 15.39 -8.99 7.21
N MET A 67 15.84 -7.77 6.94
CA MET A 67 15.09 -6.55 7.22
C MET A 67 13.87 -6.33 6.31
N LYS A 68 13.79 -7.02 5.17
CA LYS A 68 12.61 -6.92 4.27
C LYS A 68 11.28 -7.35 4.92
N TYR A 69 11.31 -8.05 6.04
CA TYR A 69 10.12 -8.48 6.77
C TYR A 69 9.54 -7.39 7.67
N ASN A 70 10.34 -6.42 8.05
CA ASN A 70 9.95 -5.36 8.98
C ASN A 70 10.24 -3.94 8.48
N ILE A 71 10.99 -3.78 7.39
CA ILE A 71 11.18 -2.51 6.67
C ILE A 71 10.82 -2.73 5.21
N CYS A 72 9.62 -2.35 4.81
CA CYS A 72 9.07 -2.64 3.49
C CYS A 72 7.91 -1.71 3.13
N THR A 73 7.30 -1.93 1.98
CA THR A 73 6.08 -1.17 1.63
C THR A 73 4.87 -1.68 2.41
N ILE A 74 3.84 -0.83 2.58
CA ILE A 74 2.56 -1.20 3.21
C ILE A 74 1.98 -2.45 2.54
N HIS A 75 1.93 -2.49 1.20
CA HIS A 75 1.42 -3.64 0.45
C HIS A 75 2.24 -4.93 0.70
N ALA A 76 3.58 -4.82 0.66
CA ALA A 76 4.45 -5.97 0.92
C ALA A 76 4.27 -6.53 2.34
N TYR A 77 4.11 -5.64 3.32
CA TYR A 77 3.83 -6.04 4.69
C TYR A 77 2.49 -6.77 4.80
N CYS A 78 1.41 -6.16 4.30
CA CYS A 78 0.07 -6.77 4.30
C CYS A 78 0.09 -8.14 3.63
N LYS A 79 0.64 -8.24 2.41
CA LYS A 79 0.78 -9.51 1.69
C LYS A 79 1.54 -10.58 2.49
N SER A 80 2.62 -10.19 3.19
CA SER A 80 3.45 -11.11 3.95
C SER A 80 2.74 -11.76 5.14
N ARG A 81 1.63 -11.18 5.60
CA ARG A 81 0.83 -11.65 6.75
C ARG A 81 -0.39 -12.47 6.35
N LEU A 82 -0.67 -12.62 5.06
CA LEU A 82 -1.79 -13.42 4.59
C LEU A 82 -1.46 -14.90 4.63
N VAL A 83 -2.43 -15.70 5.05
CA VAL A 83 -2.37 -17.16 4.96
C VAL A 83 -2.69 -17.58 3.53
N GLY A 84 -1.84 -18.44 2.95
CA GLY A 84 -1.98 -18.85 1.54
C GLY A 84 -1.44 -17.76 0.60
N ARG A 85 -0.18 -17.88 0.20
CA ARG A 85 0.46 -16.91 -0.69
C ARG A 85 -0.25 -16.89 -2.03
N LYS A 86 -0.98 -15.82 -2.32
CA LYS A 86 -1.51 -15.54 -3.64
C LYS A 86 -0.41 -14.90 -4.50
N GLU A 87 -0.36 -15.28 -5.76
CA GLU A 87 0.45 -14.55 -6.74
C GLU A 87 -0.18 -13.18 -7.04
N VAL A 88 0.62 -12.24 -7.54
CA VAL A 88 0.11 -10.93 -7.94
C VAL A 88 -0.46 -11.04 -9.36
N PHE A 89 -1.68 -10.56 -9.56
CA PHE A 89 -2.31 -10.48 -10.88
C PHE A 89 -1.37 -9.78 -11.87
N SER A 90 -0.98 -10.51 -12.89
CA SER A 90 0.05 -10.14 -13.85
C SER A 90 -0.51 -9.80 -15.23
N TYR A 91 0.34 -9.35 -16.13
CA TYR A 91 -0.02 -9.21 -17.55
C TYR A 91 -0.41 -10.56 -18.20
N GLU A 92 0.19 -11.67 -17.76
CA GLU A 92 -0.19 -13.00 -18.24
C GLU A 92 -1.61 -13.37 -17.80
N ASP A 93 -1.98 -13.03 -16.56
CA ASP A 93 -3.35 -13.21 -16.07
C ASP A 93 -4.35 -12.36 -16.85
N HIS A 94 -3.98 -11.11 -17.20
CA HIS A 94 -4.80 -10.27 -18.07
C HIS A 94 -5.00 -10.92 -19.46
N LYS A 95 -3.96 -11.49 -20.06
CA LYS A 95 -4.07 -12.22 -21.33
C LYS A 95 -4.99 -13.43 -21.22
N ASN A 96 -4.83 -14.22 -20.17
CA ASN A 96 -5.66 -15.38 -19.93
C ASN A 96 -7.13 -14.99 -19.74
N LEU A 97 -7.41 -13.95 -18.95
CA LEU A 97 -8.75 -13.40 -18.80
C LEU A 97 -9.32 -12.89 -20.14
N SER A 98 -8.49 -12.28 -20.97
CA SER A 98 -8.87 -11.80 -22.31
C SER A 98 -9.18 -12.95 -23.31
N MET A 99 -8.71 -14.16 -23.05
CA MET A 99 -9.06 -15.32 -23.89
C MET A 99 -10.44 -15.88 -23.55
N ILE A 100 -10.87 -15.78 -22.31
CA ILE A 100 -12.13 -16.34 -21.80
C ILE A 100 -13.28 -15.35 -21.73
N ASP A 101 -13.00 -14.06 -21.63
CA ASP A 101 -14.02 -13.01 -21.53
C ASP A 101 -13.97 -12.05 -22.73
N SER A 102 -15.13 -11.86 -23.37
CA SER A 102 -15.24 -11.06 -24.59
C SER A 102 -15.01 -9.57 -24.38
N LEU A 103 -15.33 -9.03 -23.19
CA LEU A 103 -15.12 -7.61 -22.87
C LEU A 103 -13.64 -7.32 -22.70
N PHE A 104 -12.88 -8.21 -22.09
CA PHE A 104 -11.41 -8.12 -22.00
C PHE A 104 -10.73 -8.37 -23.33
N LYS A 105 -11.25 -9.27 -24.17
CA LYS A 105 -10.73 -9.54 -25.52
C LYS A 105 -10.74 -8.30 -26.42
N LEU A 106 -11.70 -7.43 -26.25
CA LEU A 106 -11.76 -6.15 -26.98
C LEU A 106 -10.70 -5.13 -26.52
N GLN A 107 -10.10 -5.36 -25.36
CA GLN A 107 -9.06 -4.53 -24.77
C GLN A 107 -7.68 -4.98 -25.26
N ARG A 108 -7.19 -4.43 -26.36
CA ARG A 108 -5.81 -4.65 -26.80
C ARG A 108 -4.87 -3.84 -25.91
N VAL A 109 -4.35 -4.47 -24.86
CA VAL A 109 -3.44 -3.88 -23.91
C VAL A 109 -2.06 -4.45 -24.12
N THR A 110 -1.06 -3.63 -24.26
CA THR A 110 0.34 -4.04 -24.24
C THR A 110 0.81 -4.22 -22.79
N GLU A 111 1.88 -4.99 -22.58
CA GLU A 111 2.47 -5.17 -21.25
C GLU A 111 2.88 -3.84 -20.62
N SER A 112 3.40 -2.90 -21.42
CA SER A 112 3.77 -1.56 -20.97
C SER A 112 2.56 -0.74 -20.50
N GLU A 113 1.42 -0.87 -21.17
CA GLU A 113 0.17 -0.20 -20.77
C GLU A 113 -0.45 -0.85 -19.54
N PHE A 114 -0.37 -2.17 -19.41
CA PHE A 114 -0.83 -2.90 -18.24
C PHE A 114 -0.03 -2.52 -16.99
N ASN A 115 1.30 -2.45 -17.12
CA ASN A 115 2.21 -2.09 -16.02
C ASN A 115 2.25 -0.58 -15.72
N SER A 116 1.58 0.23 -16.54
CA SER A 116 1.39 1.65 -16.28
C SER A 116 -0.05 1.89 -15.82
N ASP A 117 -0.28 2.95 -15.02
CA ASP A 117 -1.62 3.38 -14.60
C ASP A 117 -2.51 3.88 -15.76
N LYS A 118 -2.14 3.53 -17.01
CA LYS A 118 -2.86 3.94 -18.22
C LYS A 118 -4.06 3.05 -18.52
N HIS A 119 -4.11 1.84 -17.99
CA HIS A 119 -5.26 0.96 -18.20
C HIS A 119 -6.46 1.43 -17.38
N LYS A 120 -7.34 2.14 -18.01
CA LYS A 120 -8.44 2.90 -17.36
C LYS A 120 -9.40 2.06 -16.53
N PHE A 121 -9.61 0.79 -16.86
CA PHE A 121 -10.42 -0.12 -16.06
C PHE A 121 -9.74 -0.43 -14.71
N TYR A 122 -8.49 -0.89 -14.73
CA TYR A 122 -7.76 -1.18 -13.47
C TYR A 122 -7.53 0.07 -12.64
N ARG A 123 -7.23 1.20 -13.29
CA ARG A 123 -7.15 2.50 -12.64
C ARG A 123 -8.45 2.87 -11.94
N TYR A 124 -9.60 2.68 -12.61
CA TYR A 124 -10.90 2.94 -12.00
C TYR A 124 -11.12 2.11 -10.73
N LEU A 125 -10.80 0.81 -10.78
CA LEU A 125 -10.91 -0.06 -9.60
C LEU A 125 -9.99 0.39 -8.46
N ALA A 126 -8.75 0.76 -8.78
CA ALA A 126 -7.78 1.25 -7.81
C ALA A 126 -8.21 2.58 -7.17
N ASP A 127 -8.70 3.53 -7.99
CA ASP A 127 -9.16 4.84 -7.50
C ASP A 127 -10.42 4.69 -6.61
N ALA A 128 -11.36 3.82 -7.00
CA ALA A 128 -12.54 3.53 -6.18
C ALA A 128 -12.13 2.92 -4.83
N HIS A 129 -11.29 1.89 -4.84
CA HIS A 129 -10.80 1.25 -3.63
C HIS A 129 -9.99 2.22 -2.76
N GLY A 130 -9.09 3.00 -3.36
CA GLY A 130 -8.26 3.97 -2.64
C GLY A 130 -9.06 5.02 -1.85
N LYS A 131 -10.27 5.34 -2.33
CA LYS A 131 -11.21 6.23 -1.63
C LYS A 131 -12.17 5.51 -0.68
N GLY A 132 -12.06 4.19 -0.55
CA GLY A 132 -12.99 3.38 0.23
C GLY A 132 -14.41 3.34 -0.35
N ASN A 133 -14.57 3.57 -1.65
CA ASN A 133 -15.84 3.66 -2.35
C ASN A 133 -16.19 2.35 -3.06
N THR A 134 -17.48 2.04 -3.14
CA THR A 134 -17.99 1.09 -4.13
C THR A 134 -17.84 1.66 -5.54
N LEU A 135 -17.90 0.81 -6.57
CA LEU A 135 -17.84 1.27 -7.97
C LEU A 135 -18.89 2.34 -8.27
N LYS A 136 -20.13 2.18 -7.75
CA LYS A 136 -21.23 3.13 -7.94
C LYS A 136 -20.98 4.47 -7.24
N GLU A 137 -20.46 4.45 -6.03
CA GLU A 137 -20.15 5.65 -5.27
C GLU A 137 -19.03 6.44 -5.94
N HIS A 138 -17.96 5.77 -6.34
CA HIS A 138 -16.88 6.42 -7.06
C HIS A 138 -17.37 7.06 -8.37
N TRP A 139 -18.24 6.36 -9.14
CA TRP A 139 -18.81 6.90 -10.40
C TRP A 139 -19.61 8.18 -10.22
N LYS A 140 -20.24 8.39 -9.06
CA LYS A 140 -20.98 9.63 -8.79
C LYS A 140 -20.09 10.85 -8.60
N THR A 141 -18.88 10.65 -8.11
CA THR A 141 -18.00 11.73 -7.67
C THR A 141 -16.76 11.92 -8.54
N CYS A 142 -16.38 10.92 -9.36
CA CYS A 142 -15.19 10.98 -10.20
C CYS A 142 -15.38 11.84 -11.46
N ASP A 143 -14.26 12.34 -12.00
CA ASP A 143 -14.22 12.88 -13.35
C ASP A 143 -14.29 11.74 -14.37
N LYS A 144 -15.44 11.59 -15.03
CA LYS A 144 -15.71 10.51 -15.98
C LYS A 144 -14.87 10.58 -17.25
N GLU A 145 -14.36 11.76 -17.59
CA GLU A 145 -13.47 11.95 -18.76
C GLU A 145 -12.19 11.12 -18.64
N ILE A 146 -11.67 10.99 -17.42
CA ILE A 146 -10.47 10.19 -17.13
C ILE A 146 -10.63 8.74 -17.56
N TYR A 147 -11.85 8.18 -17.41
CA TYR A 147 -12.12 6.77 -17.62
C TYR A 147 -12.72 6.42 -18.98
N LYS A 148 -12.94 7.41 -19.87
CA LYS A 148 -13.40 7.12 -21.24
C LYS A 148 -12.48 6.12 -21.95
N PRO A 149 -13.03 5.15 -22.70
CA PRO A 149 -14.41 5.06 -23.18
C PRO A 149 -15.38 4.29 -22.27
N TYR A 150 -14.99 3.94 -21.04
CA TYR A 150 -15.86 3.15 -20.17
C TYR A 150 -17.05 3.94 -19.62
N SER A 151 -18.17 3.24 -19.45
CA SER A 151 -19.33 3.64 -18.66
C SER A 151 -19.36 2.86 -17.35
N LEU A 152 -20.16 3.27 -16.37
CA LEU A 152 -20.34 2.50 -15.14
C LEU A 152 -20.79 1.05 -15.45
N ASN A 153 -21.75 0.90 -16.36
CA ASN A 153 -22.26 -0.43 -16.74
C ASN A 153 -21.16 -1.32 -17.34
N SER A 154 -20.31 -0.79 -18.22
CA SER A 154 -19.18 -1.56 -18.78
C SER A 154 -18.14 -1.93 -17.73
N ILE A 155 -17.86 -1.03 -16.78
CA ILE A 155 -16.96 -1.30 -15.65
C ILE A 155 -17.53 -2.40 -14.76
N GLU A 156 -18.81 -2.35 -14.40
CA GLU A 156 -19.46 -3.38 -13.57
C GLU A 156 -19.49 -4.75 -14.26
N GLN A 157 -19.78 -4.76 -15.58
CA GLN A 157 -19.75 -5.99 -16.37
C GLN A 157 -18.35 -6.62 -16.45
N MET A 158 -17.29 -5.80 -16.54
CA MET A 158 -15.91 -6.28 -16.54
C MET A 158 -15.42 -6.65 -15.13
N ALA A 159 -15.88 -5.98 -14.10
CA ALA A 159 -15.46 -6.23 -12.72
C ALA A 159 -15.83 -7.64 -12.26
N PHE A 160 -17.00 -8.16 -12.64
CA PHE A 160 -17.43 -9.50 -12.24
C PHE A 160 -16.46 -10.60 -12.72
N PRO A 161 -16.18 -10.79 -14.03
CA PRO A 161 -15.24 -11.82 -14.48
C PRO A 161 -13.82 -11.60 -13.98
N TYR A 162 -13.40 -10.34 -13.75
CA TYR A 162 -12.10 -10.04 -13.15
C TYR A 162 -11.98 -10.57 -11.71
N PHE A 163 -12.98 -10.33 -10.89
CA PHE A 163 -12.97 -10.80 -9.51
C PHE A 163 -13.10 -12.33 -9.41
N GLU A 164 -13.94 -12.96 -10.25
CA GLU A 164 -14.02 -14.43 -10.32
C GLU A 164 -12.70 -15.04 -10.79
N TYR A 165 -12.07 -14.47 -11.83
CA TYR A 165 -10.75 -14.93 -12.28
C TYR A 165 -9.71 -14.90 -11.16
N LYS A 166 -9.62 -13.81 -10.41
CA LYS A 166 -8.68 -13.69 -9.28
C LYS A 166 -8.93 -14.77 -8.23
N LYS A 167 -10.17 -15.04 -7.93
CA LYS A 167 -10.57 -16.07 -6.96
C LYS A 167 -10.21 -17.48 -7.44
N ASP A 168 -10.56 -17.82 -8.68
CA ASP A 168 -10.39 -19.16 -9.23
C ASP A 168 -8.90 -19.50 -9.47
N ASN A 169 -8.10 -18.52 -9.82
CA ASN A 169 -6.66 -18.67 -10.06
C ASN A 169 -5.78 -18.35 -8.84
N HIS A 170 -6.38 -18.06 -7.68
CA HIS A 170 -5.66 -17.72 -6.45
C HIS A 170 -4.64 -16.57 -6.62
N VAL A 171 -4.99 -15.57 -7.44
CA VAL A 171 -4.19 -14.36 -7.61
C VAL A 171 -4.83 -13.19 -6.87
N CYS A 172 -4.04 -12.16 -6.58
CA CYS A 172 -4.51 -10.94 -5.91
C CYS A 172 -3.93 -9.69 -6.57
N ASP A 173 -4.66 -8.60 -6.55
CA ASP A 173 -4.11 -7.28 -6.86
C ASP A 173 -3.68 -6.53 -5.59
N TYR A 174 -3.20 -5.29 -5.76
CA TYR A 174 -2.76 -4.47 -4.64
C TYR A 174 -3.90 -4.10 -3.68
N ALA A 175 -5.11 -3.92 -4.20
CA ALA A 175 -6.30 -3.67 -3.39
C ALA A 175 -6.63 -4.87 -2.49
N ASP A 176 -6.60 -6.09 -3.06
CA ASP A 176 -6.82 -7.31 -2.31
C ASP A 176 -5.80 -7.51 -1.18
N MET A 177 -4.52 -7.14 -1.40
CA MET A 177 -3.48 -7.28 -0.36
C MET A 177 -3.83 -6.50 0.90
N ILE A 178 -4.32 -5.27 0.73
CA ILE A 178 -4.73 -4.42 1.84
C ILE A 178 -6.03 -4.93 2.47
N GLN A 179 -7.05 -5.20 1.64
CA GLN A 179 -8.36 -5.63 2.12
C GLN A 179 -8.30 -6.99 2.82
N ASP A 180 -7.61 -7.97 2.23
CA ASP A 180 -7.42 -9.28 2.87
C ASP A 180 -6.66 -9.17 4.20
N PHE A 181 -5.71 -8.24 4.31
CA PHE A 181 -5.03 -7.97 5.58
C PHE A 181 -6.00 -7.40 6.62
N ILE A 182 -6.82 -6.42 6.24
CA ILE A 182 -7.81 -5.83 7.14
C ILE A 182 -8.77 -6.91 7.65
N ASP A 183 -9.29 -7.73 6.76
CA ASP A 183 -10.37 -8.69 7.05
C ASP A 183 -9.87 -9.97 7.73
N LYS A 184 -8.73 -10.50 7.30
CA LYS A 184 -8.33 -11.89 7.57
C LYS A 184 -7.03 -12.05 8.34
N ALA A 185 -6.12 -11.05 8.30
CA ALA A 185 -4.83 -11.19 8.95
C ALA A 185 -4.97 -11.19 10.47
N VAL A 186 -4.22 -12.09 11.11
CA VAL A 186 -4.00 -12.03 12.55
C VAL A 186 -3.20 -10.76 12.86
N GLU A 187 -3.60 -10.04 13.89
CA GLU A 187 -2.90 -8.85 14.33
C GLU A 187 -1.42 -9.15 14.59
N PRO A 188 -0.51 -8.39 13.98
CA PRO A 188 0.92 -8.64 14.10
C PRO A 188 1.43 -8.37 15.52
N ASP A 189 2.40 -9.15 15.95
CA ASP A 189 3.12 -8.91 17.21
C ASP A 189 4.23 -7.89 16.98
N ILE A 190 3.89 -6.60 17.08
CA ILE A 190 4.80 -5.47 16.89
C ILE A 190 4.87 -4.61 18.14
N ASP A 191 6.06 -4.05 18.44
CA ASP A 191 6.26 -3.12 19.55
C ASP A 191 6.25 -1.66 19.09
N ALA A 192 6.80 -1.38 17.92
CA ALA A 192 6.82 -0.04 17.36
C ALA A 192 6.48 -0.06 15.86
N LEU A 193 5.71 0.92 15.43
CA LEU A 193 5.34 1.16 14.04
C LEU A 193 5.76 2.58 13.65
N ILE A 194 6.52 2.71 12.57
CA ILE A 194 6.88 3.97 11.93
C ILE A 194 6.34 3.92 10.51
N VAL A 195 5.64 4.95 10.09
CA VAL A 195 5.13 5.08 8.71
C VAL A 195 5.75 6.32 8.09
N ASP A 196 6.52 6.09 7.02
CA ASP A 196 7.14 7.13 6.23
C ASP A 196 6.20 7.66 5.16
N GLU A 197 6.21 8.98 4.92
CA GLU A 197 5.29 9.70 4.03
C GLU A 197 3.82 9.34 4.29
N ALA A 198 3.45 9.32 5.57
CA ALA A 198 2.14 8.85 6.01
C ALA A 198 0.95 9.60 5.36
N GLN A 199 1.15 10.88 4.96
CA GLN A 199 0.15 11.68 4.26
C GLN A 199 -0.28 11.09 2.92
N ASP A 200 0.56 10.25 2.29
CA ASP A 200 0.26 9.61 1.00
C ASP A 200 -0.62 8.36 1.16
N SER A 201 -0.93 7.98 2.40
CA SER A 201 -1.76 6.80 2.67
C SER A 201 -3.22 7.03 2.29
N ASN A 202 -3.77 6.17 1.46
CA ASN A 202 -5.18 6.16 1.10
C ASN A 202 -6.07 5.53 2.20
N VAL A 203 -7.39 5.61 2.04
CA VAL A 203 -8.37 5.18 3.06
C VAL A 203 -8.12 3.74 3.54
N PRO A 204 -8.05 2.69 2.68
CA PRO A 204 -7.79 1.33 3.13
C PRO A 204 -6.40 1.16 3.77
N GLN A 205 -5.37 1.84 3.26
CA GLN A 205 -4.04 1.80 3.87
C GLN A 205 -4.06 2.34 5.30
N ARG A 206 -4.76 3.46 5.55
CA ARG A 206 -4.95 4.00 6.91
C ARG A 206 -5.67 3.01 7.82
N GLU A 207 -6.68 2.31 7.32
CA GLU A 207 -7.37 1.27 8.08
C GLU A 207 -6.43 0.11 8.44
N ALA A 208 -5.63 -0.36 7.49
CA ALA A 208 -4.60 -1.37 7.74
C ALA A 208 -3.56 -0.91 8.77
N LEU A 209 -3.09 0.34 8.67
CA LEU A 209 -2.15 0.94 9.62
C LEU A 209 -2.77 1.05 11.03
N ASN A 210 -4.03 1.45 11.13
CA ASN A 210 -4.76 1.49 12.40
C ASN A 210 -4.87 0.09 13.03
N LYS A 211 -5.15 -0.94 12.23
CA LYS A 211 -5.16 -2.33 12.70
C LYS A 211 -3.79 -2.74 13.26
N MET A 212 -2.69 -2.42 12.56
CA MET A 212 -1.33 -2.69 13.06
C MET A 212 -1.04 -1.92 14.35
N ALA A 213 -1.47 -0.66 14.44
CA ALA A 213 -1.24 0.20 15.58
C ALA A 213 -1.92 -0.28 16.87
N THR A 214 -2.98 -1.10 16.79
CA THR A 214 -3.67 -1.65 17.97
C THR A 214 -2.72 -2.44 18.87
N LYS A 215 -1.71 -3.12 18.30
CA LYS A 215 -0.70 -3.91 19.00
C LYS A 215 0.58 -3.15 19.30
N ALA A 216 0.90 -2.10 18.51
CA ALA A 216 2.11 -1.33 18.71
C ALA A 216 2.08 -0.57 20.03
N LYS A 217 3.18 -0.61 20.80
CA LYS A 217 3.36 0.20 22.01
C LYS A 217 3.65 1.66 21.64
N GLU A 218 4.39 1.86 20.57
CA GLU A 218 4.74 3.18 20.03
C GLU A 218 4.36 3.26 18.55
N TYR A 219 3.77 4.38 18.12
CA TYR A 219 3.29 4.59 16.76
C TYR A 219 3.66 5.99 16.28
N TYR A 220 4.34 6.07 15.15
CA TYR A 220 4.87 7.31 14.59
C TYR A 220 4.48 7.46 13.12
N PHE A 221 3.97 8.63 12.77
CA PHE A 221 3.85 9.10 11.40
C PHE A 221 4.96 10.09 11.09
N VAL A 222 5.67 9.85 10.02
CA VAL A 222 6.69 10.75 9.46
C VAL A 222 6.18 11.24 8.12
N GLY A 223 6.16 12.54 7.90
CA GLY A 223 5.67 13.09 6.64
C GLY A 223 5.39 14.58 6.72
N ASP A 224 4.80 15.10 5.66
CA ASP A 224 4.45 16.50 5.50
C ASP A 224 2.99 16.61 5.02
N ALA A 225 2.10 17.02 5.92
CA ALA A 225 0.68 17.17 5.59
C ALA A 225 0.44 18.19 4.45
N ASP A 226 1.33 19.19 4.31
CA ASP A 226 1.23 20.21 3.25
C ASP A 226 1.63 19.68 1.86
N GLN A 227 2.17 18.44 1.78
CA GLN A 227 2.64 17.81 0.53
C GLN A 227 1.78 16.64 0.07
N THR A 228 0.53 16.55 0.46
CA THR A 228 -0.37 15.49 0.00
C THR A 228 -0.58 15.57 -1.52
N ILE A 229 0.22 14.81 -2.27
CA ILE A 229 0.19 14.79 -3.75
C ILE A 229 -0.71 13.70 -4.33
N PHE A 230 -1.11 12.72 -3.51
CA PHE A 230 -1.97 11.59 -3.91
C PHE A 230 -3.42 11.72 -3.44
N GLU A 231 -3.91 12.94 -3.24
CA GLU A 231 -5.30 13.21 -2.87
C GLU A 231 -6.30 12.56 -3.84
N PHE A 232 -5.97 12.52 -5.14
CA PHE A 232 -6.77 11.84 -6.15
C PHE A 232 -6.91 10.32 -5.93
N ALA A 233 -5.92 9.69 -5.26
CA ALA A 233 -5.93 8.26 -4.90
C ALA A 233 -6.56 8.00 -3.52
N GLY A 234 -7.20 9.02 -2.91
CA GLY A 234 -7.91 8.90 -1.64
C GLY A 234 -7.08 9.19 -0.40
N SER A 235 -5.88 9.79 -0.53
CA SER A 235 -5.18 10.38 0.61
C SER A 235 -5.91 11.64 1.08
N ASP A 236 -5.79 11.95 2.37
CA ASP A 236 -6.52 13.05 3.02
C ASP A 236 -5.58 13.74 4.04
N ALA A 237 -5.22 14.99 3.75
CA ALA A 237 -4.36 15.78 4.62
C ALA A 237 -5.01 16.04 6.00
N ASP A 238 -6.34 16.18 6.04
CA ASP A 238 -7.07 16.49 7.28
C ASP A 238 -7.04 15.31 8.28
N TYR A 239 -6.71 14.11 7.84
CA TYR A 239 -6.56 12.96 8.73
C TYR A 239 -5.42 13.15 9.75
N TYR A 240 -4.47 14.03 9.48
CA TYR A 240 -3.25 14.24 10.27
C TYR A 240 -3.30 15.47 11.17
N HIS A 241 -4.37 16.25 11.10
CA HIS A 241 -4.66 17.41 11.97
C HIS A 241 -5.67 17.04 13.04
#